data_2afa72b734ef5c16beca7ba980790669
#
_entry.id   2afa72b734ef5c16beca7ba980790669
#
_cell.length_a   1.000
_cell.length_b   1.000
_cell.length_c   1.000
_cell.angle_alpha   90.00
_cell.angle_beta   90.00
_cell.angle_gamma   90.00
#
_symmetry.space_group_name_H-M   'P 1'
#
loop_
_entity.id
_entity.type
_entity.pdbx_description
1 polymer ?
#
loop_
_entity_poly.entity_id
_entity_poly.type
_entity_poly.pdbx_seq_one_letter_code
_entity_poly.pdbx_strand_id
1 'polypeptide(L)'
;LRLDYGVASPDTFERVLALLDPKQFEQAFRTWVGGLIPALAKDQVIAIDGKASRRTTSKAAAAPLHMVSAFAANVGVVLGQTATAEKSNEITAIPELLKVLDIEGCIVTIDAMGTQTKIARTIRERGAHYVLCVKDNQRNLHDSIIFANLDPRGPLSPTSTHESTSTGHGRIEVRRCRVYDAVDRLHNGAAWKDIASFAVIERIRTVGDHTSTERICYVSSLPADAERIAQAVRSHWEVENRLHWCLDVQFGDDYARARSGHVAHNLALVRHMALNLIRLDTSIKTSIKTKRLLAATSDEFRAALLGFEAPDEDDDE
;
A
#
# COMPACT_ATOMS: atom_id res chain seq x y z
N LEU A 1 -25.35 -20.02 9.46
CA LEU A 1 -26.12 -19.42 8.35
C LEU A 1 -26.97 -20.53 7.71
N ARG A 2 -28.28 -20.50 7.90
CA ARG A 2 -29.19 -21.38 7.12
C ARG A 2 -29.29 -20.84 5.70
N LEU A 3 -28.91 -21.66 4.73
CA LEU A 3 -29.07 -21.40 3.30
C LEU A 3 -30.18 -22.31 2.78
N ASP A 4 -31.44 -21.94 3.01
CA ASP A 4 -32.62 -22.77 2.68
C ASP A 4 -32.68 -23.13 1.18
N TYR A 5 -32.02 -22.39 0.31
CA TYR A 5 -31.95 -22.61 -1.13
C TYR A 5 -30.52 -22.95 -1.63
N GLY A 6 -29.62 -23.32 -0.72
CA GLY A 6 -28.20 -23.61 -1.04
C GLY A 6 -27.34 -22.38 -1.36
N VAL A 7 -26.12 -22.63 -1.78
CA VAL A 7 -25.19 -21.58 -2.18
C VAL A 7 -25.59 -21.01 -3.53
N ALA A 8 -25.56 -19.66 -3.65
CA ALA A 8 -25.86 -18.98 -4.89
C ALA A 8 -24.90 -19.40 -6.03
N SER A 9 -25.41 -19.45 -7.26
CA SER A 9 -24.60 -19.79 -8.44
C SER A 9 -23.54 -18.68 -8.70
N PRO A 10 -22.43 -18.99 -9.41
CA PRO A 10 -21.46 -17.98 -9.84
C PRO A 10 -22.09 -16.81 -10.60
N ASP A 11 -23.08 -17.06 -11.44
CA ASP A 11 -23.81 -16.03 -12.21
C ASP A 11 -24.60 -15.09 -11.27
N THR A 12 -25.13 -15.61 -10.17
CA THR A 12 -25.82 -14.80 -9.17
C THR A 12 -24.84 -13.86 -8.48
N PHE A 13 -23.65 -14.36 -8.10
CA PHE A 13 -22.59 -13.51 -7.53
C PHE A 13 -22.15 -12.42 -8.52
N GLU A 14 -21.93 -12.79 -9.79
CA GLU A 14 -21.55 -11.82 -10.81
C GLU A 14 -22.62 -10.73 -10.96
N ARG A 15 -23.89 -11.10 -11.04
CA ARG A 15 -25.02 -10.16 -11.14
C ARG A 15 -25.11 -9.22 -9.95
N VAL A 16 -24.96 -9.73 -8.72
CA VAL A 16 -24.97 -8.90 -7.51
C VAL A 16 -23.80 -7.92 -7.51
N LEU A 17 -22.58 -8.41 -7.76
CA LEU A 17 -21.39 -7.57 -7.81
C LEU A 17 -21.44 -6.54 -8.96
N ALA A 18 -22.16 -6.83 -10.05
CA ALA A 18 -22.36 -5.87 -11.14
C ALA A 18 -23.27 -4.70 -10.75
N LEU A 19 -24.21 -4.92 -9.84
CA LEU A 19 -25.22 -3.95 -9.41
C LEU A 19 -24.84 -3.14 -8.19
N LEU A 20 -23.95 -3.64 -7.33
CA LEU A 20 -23.49 -2.94 -6.13
C LEU A 20 -22.79 -1.63 -6.52
N ASP A 21 -23.19 -0.53 -5.90
CA ASP A 21 -22.49 0.75 -6.04
C ASP A 21 -21.10 0.68 -5.41
N PRO A 22 -20.02 0.87 -6.20
CA PRO A 22 -18.65 0.68 -5.70
C PRO A 22 -18.28 1.65 -4.58
N LYS A 23 -18.79 2.89 -4.61
CA LYS A 23 -18.45 3.89 -3.58
C LYS A 23 -19.09 3.54 -2.23
N GLN A 24 -20.33 3.06 -2.25
CA GLN A 24 -21.00 2.58 -1.04
C GLN A 24 -20.30 1.33 -0.51
N PHE A 25 -19.88 0.43 -1.40
CA PHE A 25 -19.16 -0.77 -0.99
C PHE A 25 -17.75 -0.46 -0.44
N GLU A 26 -17.02 0.50 -1.03
CA GLU A 26 -15.77 1.02 -0.46
C GLU A 26 -15.99 1.63 0.94
N GLN A 27 -17.07 2.37 1.13
CA GLN A 27 -17.41 2.94 2.44
C GLN A 27 -17.70 1.83 3.47
N ALA A 28 -18.51 0.84 3.11
CA ALA A 28 -18.78 -0.32 3.97
C ALA A 28 -17.50 -1.08 4.32
N PHE A 29 -16.61 -1.28 3.33
CA PHE A 29 -15.31 -1.89 3.54
C PHE A 29 -14.47 -1.13 4.58
N ARG A 30 -14.35 0.20 4.47
CA ARG A 30 -13.59 1.01 5.42
C ARG A 30 -14.17 0.95 6.83
N THR A 31 -15.49 1.04 6.97
CA THR A 31 -16.17 0.90 8.26
C THR A 31 -15.88 -0.46 8.89
N TRP A 32 -15.97 -1.52 8.09
CA TRP A 32 -15.69 -2.87 8.53
C TRP A 32 -14.23 -3.06 8.96
N VAL A 33 -13.25 -2.59 8.17
CA VAL A 33 -11.83 -2.65 8.55
C VAL A 33 -11.57 -1.88 9.84
N GLY A 34 -12.17 -0.69 10.02
CA GLY A 34 -12.03 0.09 11.25
C GLY A 34 -12.54 -0.64 12.50
N GLY A 35 -13.50 -1.58 12.34
CA GLY A 35 -13.95 -2.45 13.43
C GLY A 35 -13.07 -3.69 13.65
N LEU A 36 -12.26 -4.08 12.66
CA LEU A 36 -11.43 -5.29 12.74
C LEU A 36 -10.07 -5.06 13.38
N ILE A 37 -9.51 -3.87 13.22
CA ILE A 37 -8.16 -3.56 13.69
C ILE A 37 -8.21 -2.51 14.82
N PRO A 38 -7.30 -2.59 15.81
CA PRO A 38 -7.15 -1.51 16.78
C PRO A 38 -6.71 -0.23 16.06
N ALA A 39 -6.87 0.91 16.74
CA ALA A 39 -6.35 2.18 16.25
C ALA A 39 -4.88 2.03 15.82
N LEU A 40 -4.52 2.63 14.69
CA LEU A 40 -3.17 2.55 14.17
C LEU A 40 -2.19 3.16 15.18
N ALA A 41 -1.11 2.46 15.43
CA ALA A 41 -0.06 2.97 16.30
C ALA A 41 0.61 4.19 15.67
N LYS A 42 1.13 5.10 16.48
CA LYS A 42 2.01 6.17 16.00
C LYS A 42 3.17 5.55 15.24
N ASP A 43 3.61 6.25 14.19
CA ASP A 43 4.67 5.81 13.27
C ASP A 43 4.34 4.56 12.43
N GLN A 44 3.09 4.10 12.46
CA GLN A 44 2.61 3.09 11.53
C GLN A 44 2.82 3.56 10.09
N VAL A 45 3.52 2.76 9.29
CA VAL A 45 3.71 3.08 7.86
C VAL A 45 2.49 2.65 7.07
N ILE A 46 1.94 3.62 6.33
CA ILE A 46 0.86 3.41 5.37
C ILE A 46 1.44 3.61 3.98
N ALA A 47 1.62 2.51 3.26
CA ALA A 47 2.05 2.54 1.87
C ALA A 47 0.84 2.76 0.95
N ILE A 48 0.90 3.80 0.14
CA ILE A 48 -0.11 4.05 -0.90
C ILE A 48 0.51 3.71 -2.24
N ASP A 49 -0.13 2.80 -2.96
CA ASP A 49 0.32 2.36 -4.27
C ASP A 49 -0.86 1.92 -5.13
N GLY A 50 -0.64 2.00 -6.46
CA GLY A 50 -1.64 1.66 -7.46
C GLY A 50 -1.33 0.33 -8.16
N LYS A 51 -2.38 -0.48 -8.35
CA LYS A 51 -2.30 -1.74 -9.09
C LYS A 51 -3.33 -1.79 -10.21
N ALA A 52 -2.87 -2.15 -11.41
CA ALA A 52 -3.75 -2.41 -12.54
C ALA A 52 -4.14 -3.90 -12.62
N SER A 53 -5.45 -4.18 -12.69
CA SER A 53 -5.98 -5.53 -12.96
C SER A 53 -6.03 -5.75 -14.46
N ARG A 54 -5.01 -6.38 -15.03
CA ARG A 54 -4.65 -6.35 -16.47
C ARG A 54 -5.74 -6.83 -17.42
N ARG A 55 -6.61 -7.76 -17.03
CA ARG A 55 -7.60 -8.40 -17.92
C ARG A 55 -9.02 -7.89 -17.77
N THR A 56 -9.20 -6.75 -17.11
CA THR A 56 -10.52 -6.14 -16.88
C THR A 56 -10.98 -5.24 -18.03
N THR A 57 -10.20 -5.09 -19.08
CA THR A 57 -10.58 -4.33 -20.28
C THR A 57 -11.78 -4.94 -20.99
N SER A 58 -12.69 -4.10 -21.49
CA SER A 58 -13.86 -4.47 -22.29
C SER A 58 -14.10 -3.46 -23.42
N LYS A 59 -15.10 -3.71 -24.28
CA LYS A 59 -15.52 -2.70 -25.29
C LYS A 59 -16.01 -1.39 -24.63
N ALA A 60 -16.55 -1.48 -23.42
CA ALA A 60 -17.05 -0.32 -22.66
C ALA A 60 -15.94 0.35 -21.81
N ALA A 61 -14.88 -0.39 -21.44
CA ALA A 61 -13.75 0.10 -20.65
C ALA A 61 -12.45 -0.23 -21.38
N ALA A 62 -11.93 0.71 -22.17
CA ALA A 62 -10.73 0.54 -22.98
C ALA A 62 -9.46 0.36 -22.14
N ALA A 63 -9.43 0.90 -20.92
CA ALA A 63 -8.32 0.76 -19.97
C ALA A 63 -8.62 -0.31 -18.90
N PRO A 64 -7.60 -1.01 -18.37
CA PRO A 64 -7.78 -1.92 -17.24
C PRO A 64 -8.17 -1.16 -15.98
N LEU A 65 -8.93 -1.81 -15.08
CA LEU A 65 -9.22 -1.27 -13.76
C LEU A 65 -7.91 -1.00 -13.02
N HIS A 66 -7.74 0.23 -12.56
CA HIS A 66 -6.60 0.63 -11.76
C HIS A 66 -7.07 1.00 -10.35
N MET A 67 -6.53 0.33 -9.34
CA MET A 67 -6.90 0.49 -7.94
C MET A 67 -5.75 1.12 -7.17
N VAL A 68 -6.01 2.22 -6.48
CA VAL A 68 -5.09 2.80 -5.49
C VAL A 68 -5.49 2.29 -4.11
N SER A 69 -4.55 1.68 -3.41
CA SER A 69 -4.76 1.07 -2.10
C SER A 69 -3.89 1.73 -1.03
N ALA A 70 -4.45 1.87 0.18
CA ALA A 70 -3.72 2.25 1.39
C ALA A 70 -3.46 0.99 2.23
N PHE A 71 -2.21 0.61 2.36
CA PHE A 71 -1.76 -0.62 3.01
C PHE A 71 -1.00 -0.32 4.30
N ALA A 72 -1.52 -0.74 5.44
CA ALA A 72 -0.84 -0.66 6.73
C ALA A 72 0.25 -1.73 6.78
N ALA A 73 1.50 -1.36 6.48
CA ALA A 73 2.59 -2.30 6.23
C ALA A 73 2.90 -3.20 7.43
N ASN A 74 2.93 -2.67 8.65
CA ASN A 74 3.26 -3.45 9.85
C ASN A 74 2.16 -4.47 10.21
N VAL A 75 0.89 -4.06 10.12
CA VAL A 75 -0.27 -4.93 10.37
C VAL A 75 -0.51 -5.89 9.20
N GLY A 76 -0.22 -5.44 7.98
CA GLY A 76 -0.39 -6.22 6.77
C GLY A 76 -1.80 -6.19 6.21
N VAL A 77 -2.59 -5.16 6.49
CA VAL A 77 -3.99 -5.03 6.04
C VAL A 77 -4.19 -3.84 5.10
N VAL A 78 -5.15 -3.95 4.20
CA VAL A 78 -5.63 -2.85 3.36
C VAL A 78 -6.66 -2.05 4.17
N LEU A 79 -6.39 -0.76 4.37
CA LEU A 79 -7.27 0.15 5.13
C LEU A 79 -8.40 0.71 4.26
N GLY A 80 -8.13 0.90 2.99
CA GLY A 80 -9.06 1.45 2.03
C GLY A 80 -8.46 1.42 0.63
N GLN A 81 -9.31 1.61 -0.34
CA GLN A 81 -8.91 1.67 -1.74
C GLN A 81 -9.87 2.56 -2.51
N THR A 82 -9.45 2.98 -3.69
CA THR A 82 -10.32 3.66 -4.65
C THR A 82 -9.89 3.34 -6.07
N ALA A 83 -10.85 3.27 -6.99
CA ALA A 83 -10.56 3.03 -8.39
C ALA A 83 -10.21 4.33 -9.13
N THR A 84 -9.31 4.22 -10.11
CA THR A 84 -9.07 5.27 -11.09
C THR A 84 -9.26 4.73 -12.51
N ALA A 85 -9.66 5.60 -13.42
CA ALA A 85 -9.83 5.21 -14.82
C ALA A 85 -8.48 4.91 -15.50
N GLU A 86 -7.41 5.55 -15.06
CA GLU A 86 -6.06 5.42 -15.60
C GLU A 86 -5.02 5.67 -14.50
N LYS A 87 -3.81 5.17 -14.70
CA LYS A 87 -2.68 5.37 -13.77
C LYS A 87 -2.38 6.86 -13.53
N SER A 88 -2.51 7.70 -14.56
CA SER A 88 -2.31 9.16 -14.44
C SER A 88 -3.28 9.84 -13.46
N ASN A 89 -4.41 9.20 -13.14
CA ASN A 89 -5.42 9.72 -12.22
C ASN A 89 -5.14 9.40 -10.75
N GLU A 90 -4.07 8.67 -10.43
CA GLU A 90 -3.64 8.42 -9.04
C GLU A 90 -3.45 9.73 -8.27
N ILE A 91 -2.87 10.75 -8.91
CA ILE A 91 -2.63 12.08 -8.32
C ILE A 91 -3.92 12.70 -7.78
N THR A 92 -5.06 12.42 -8.41
CA THR A 92 -6.37 12.93 -7.96
C THR A 92 -7.05 11.98 -6.98
N ALA A 93 -6.85 10.69 -7.10
CA ALA A 93 -7.46 9.66 -6.25
C ALA A 93 -6.82 9.59 -4.85
N ILE A 94 -5.50 9.74 -4.76
CA ILE A 94 -4.77 9.66 -3.48
C ILE A 94 -5.29 10.67 -2.45
N PRO A 95 -5.47 11.97 -2.75
CA PRO A 95 -6.05 12.91 -1.78
C PRO A 95 -7.44 12.51 -1.30
N GLU A 96 -8.30 12.00 -2.18
CA GLU A 96 -9.66 11.58 -1.81
C GLU A 96 -9.62 10.33 -0.90
N LEU A 97 -8.73 9.39 -1.17
CA LEU A 97 -8.52 8.23 -0.31
C LEU A 97 -7.99 8.66 1.08
N LEU A 98 -7.00 9.55 1.13
CA LEU A 98 -6.41 10.05 2.38
C LEU A 98 -7.42 10.76 3.28
N LYS A 99 -8.39 11.50 2.70
CA LYS A 99 -9.42 12.23 3.46
C LYS A 99 -10.34 11.32 4.28
N VAL A 100 -10.54 10.09 3.83
CA VAL A 100 -11.49 9.14 4.44
C VAL A 100 -10.83 8.11 5.37
N LEU A 101 -9.49 8.18 5.51
CA LEU A 101 -8.72 7.30 6.38
C LEU A 101 -8.37 8.00 7.70
N ASP A 102 -8.36 7.24 8.78
CA ASP A 102 -7.80 7.67 10.05
C ASP A 102 -6.30 7.34 10.07
N ILE A 103 -5.47 8.36 9.84
CA ILE A 103 -4.02 8.24 9.67
C ILE A 103 -3.22 9.14 10.59
N GLU A 104 -3.85 9.73 11.60
CA GLU A 104 -3.19 10.62 12.55
C GLU A 104 -1.98 9.94 13.20
N GLY A 105 -0.84 10.62 13.22
CA GLY A 105 0.43 10.11 13.75
C GLY A 105 1.12 9.03 12.91
N CYS A 106 0.53 8.61 11.78
CA CYS A 106 1.13 7.65 10.87
C CYS A 106 2.18 8.29 9.93
N ILE A 107 2.94 7.44 9.22
CA ILE A 107 3.87 7.84 8.16
C ILE A 107 3.31 7.33 6.83
N VAL A 108 2.93 8.24 5.95
CA VAL A 108 2.45 7.89 4.60
C VAL A 108 3.63 7.88 3.63
N THR A 109 3.76 6.78 2.90
CA THR A 109 4.76 6.62 1.84
C THR A 109 4.07 6.43 0.50
N ILE A 110 4.59 7.09 -0.53
CA ILE A 110 4.02 7.05 -1.87
C ILE A 110 5.18 7.01 -2.88
N ASP A 111 4.96 6.36 -4.02
CA ASP A 111 5.90 6.35 -5.13
C ASP A 111 6.09 7.74 -5.76
N ALA A 112 7.00 7.85 -6.72
CA ALA A 112 7.34 9.14 -7.33
C ALA A 112 6.14 9.81 -8.02
N MET A 113 5.18 9.08 -8.58
CA MET A 113 4.04 9.67 -9.27
C MET A 113 3.15 10.46 -8.30
N GLY A 114 2.96 9.94 -7.09
CA GLY A 114 2.20 10.61 -6.03
C GLY A 114 2.99 11.69 -5.27
N THR A 115 4.24 11.96 -5.65
CA THR A 115 5.06 13.02 -5.04
C THR A 115 4.62 14.38 -5.56
N GLN A 116 3.58 14.95 -4.91
CA GLN A 116 2.94 16.21 -5.26
C GLN A 116 2.71 17.05 -4.00
N THR A 117 2.91 18.37 -4.12
CA THR A 117 2.74 19.31 -2.98
C THR A 117 1.34 19.29 -2.39
N LYS A 118 0.30 19.08 -3.23
CA LYS A 118 -1.09 18.94 -2.78
C LYS A 118 -1.28 17.68 -1.93
N ILE A 119 -0.66 16.57 -2.31
CA ILE A 119 -0.73 15.30 -1.56
C ILE A 119 0.00 15.46 -0.22
N ALA A 120 1.23 16.02 -0.22
CA ALA A 120 1.97 16.31 1.00
C ALA A 120 1.16 17.17 1.98
N ARG A 121 0.47 18.20 1.47
CA ARG A 121 -0.44 19.04 2.25
C ARG A 121 -1.58 18.24 2.86
N THR A 122 -2.28 17.42 2.06
CA THR A 122 -3.39 16.59 2.54
C THR A 122 -2.94 15.64 3.64
N ILE A 123 -1.78 15.00 3.50
CA ILE A 123 -1.22 14.13 4.54
C ILE A 123 -1.01 14.90 5.84
N ARG A 124 -0.39 16.09 5.77
CA ARG A 124 -0.13 16.93 6.95
C ARG A 124 -1.42 17.45 7.61
N GLU A 125 -2.41 17.82 6.83
CA GLU A 125 -3.74 18.24 7.31
C GLU A 125 -4.49 17.11 8.03
N ARG A 126 -4.16 15.85 7.71
CA ARG A 126 -4.69 14.65 8.40
C ARG A 126 -3.85 14.23 9.62
N GLY A 127 -2.89 15.05 10.06
CA GLY A 127 -2.05 14.76 11.21
C GLY A 127 -0.97 13.70 10.99
N ALA A 128 -0.78 13.23 9.75
CA ALA A 128 0.22 12.23 9.39
C ALA A 128 1.52 12.87 8.90
N HIS A 129 2.62 12.12 8.95
CA HIS A 129 3.87 12.45 8.30
C HIS A 129 3.95 11.85 6.90
N TYR A 130 4.83 12.39 6.05
CA TYR A 130 5.10 11.83 4.73
C TYR A 130 6.58 11.50 4.52
N VAL A 131 6.84 10.47 3.72
CA VAL A 131 8.13 10.16 3.09
C VAL A 131 7.83 9.86 1.62
N LEU A 132 8.16 10.79 0.73
CA LEU A 132 7.77 10.76 -0.68
C LEU A 132 9.00 10.60 -1.56
N CYS A 133 8.93 9.64 -2.50
CA CYS A 133 9.98 9.35 -3.46
C CYS A 133 10.08 10.46 -4.52
N VAL A 134 11.26 11.02 -4.73
CA VAL A 134 11.52 12.08 -5.72
C VAL A 134 12.29 11.51 -6.90
N LYS A 135 11.72 11.66 -8.10
CA LYS A 135 12.32 11.25 -9.38
C LYS A 135 12.11 12.35 -10.43
N ASP A 136 12.24 11.99 -11.70
CA ASP A 136 12.20 12.91 -12.85
C ASP A 136 10.89 13.70 -13.00
N ASN A 137 9.78 13.23 -12.41
CA ASN A 137 8.52 13.98 -12.36
C ASN A 137 8.61 15.26 -11.53
N GLN A 138 9.61 15.36 -10.65
CA GLN A 138 9.98 16.54 -9.87
C GLN A 138 11.46 16.90 -10.11
N ARG A 139 11.83 17.04 -11.40
CA ARG A 139 13.22 17.13 -11.85
C ARG A 139 14.03 18.18 -11.09
N ASN A 140 13.55 19.42 -11.00
CA ASN A 140 14.29 20.49 -10.33
C ASN A 140 14.50 20.20 -8.83
N LEU A 141 13.52 19.57 -8.16
CA LEU A 141 13.65 19.15 -6.78
C LEU A 141 14.67 18.00 -6.67
N HIS A 142 14.59 17.00 -7.55
CA HIS A 142 15.53 15.90 -7.62
C HIS A 142 16.97 16.38 -7.83
N ASP A 143 17.19 17.26 -8.82
CA ASP A 143 18.49 17.83 -9.12
C ASP A 143 19.03 18.62 -7.92
N SER A 144 18.19 19.40 -7.22
CA SER A 144 18.62 20.12 -6.02
C SER A 144 19.07 19.19 -4.89
N ILE A 145 18.50 17.97 -4.77
CA ILE A 145 18.96 16.97 -3.80
C ILE A 145 20.29 16.34 -4.25
N ILE A 146 20.37 15.91 -5.52
CA ILE A 146 21.57 15.24 -6.05
C ILE A 146 22.78 16.17 -6.04
N PHE A 147 22.58 17.42 -6.40
CA PHE A 147 23.66 18.43 -6.47
C PHE A 147 23.82 19.27 -5.19
N ALA A 148 23.16 18.89 -4.09
CA ALA A 148 23.24 19.63 -2.83
C ALA A 148 24.69 19.79 -2.34
N ASN A 149 25.57 18.83 -2.61
CA ASN A 149 27.00 18.90 -2.29
C ASN A 149 27.81 19.87 -3.20
N LEU A 150 27.24 20.28 -4.35
CA LEU A 150 27.84 21.22 -5.29
C LEU A 150 27.28 22.64 -5.12
N ASP A 151 26.44 22.86 -4.12
CA ASP A 151 25.86 24.16 -3.81
C ASP A 151 26.98 25.19 -3.49
N PRO A 152 26.94 26.41 -4.06
CA PRO A 152 27.93 27.48 -3.76
C PRO A 152 28.07 27.83 -2.28
N ARG A 153 27.04 27.52 -1.47
CA ARG A 153 27.08 27.69 0.00
C ARG A 153 27.94 26.65 0.72
N GLY A 154 28.55 25.71 -0.02
CA GLY A 154 29.42 24.65 0.47
C GLY A 154 28.77 23.28 0.53
N PRO A 155 29.57 22.20 0.64
CA PRO A 155 29.09 20.81 0.69
C PRO A 155 28.27 20.58 1.95
N LEU A 156 27.24 19.71 1.81
CA LEU A 156 26.40 19.28 2.92
C LEU A 156 26.95 18.03 3.58
N SER A 157 27.05 18.07 4.92
CA SER A 157 27.22 16.88 5.71
C SER A 157 25.85 16.33 6.11
N PRO A 158 25.63 15.00 6.07
CA PRO A 158 24.39 14.41 6.56
C PRO A 158 24.18 14.74 8.04
N THR A 159 22.97 15.15 8.40
CA THR A 159 22.55 15.35 9.80
C THR A 159 22.41 14.02 10.52
N SER A 160 21.97 12.97 9.79
CA SER A 160 21.83 11.61 10.30
C SER A 160 22.17 10.59 9.22
N THR A 161 22.73 9.43 9.63
CA THR A 161 23.08 8.32 8.73
C THR A 161 22.66 6.99 9.32
N HIS A 162 22.21 6.08 8.47
CA HIS A 162 21.90 4.71 8.85
C HIS A 162 22.35 3.75 7.75
N GLU A 163 22.95 2.62 8.12
CA GLU A 163 23.33 1.56 7.20
C GLU A 163 22.70 0.24 7.64
N SER A 164 22.18 -0.52 6.69
CA SER A 164 21.68 -1.86 6.92
C SER A 164 22.13 -2.81 5.83
N THR A 165 22.45 -4.06 6.21
CA THR A 165 22.82 -5.12 5.28
C THR A 165 21.82 -6.26 5.40
N SER A 166 21.40 -6.81 4.27
CA SER A 166 20.55 -8.00 4.21
C SER A 166 21.12 -9.00 3.21
N THR A 167 21.06 -10.29 3.58
CA THR A 167 21.46 -11.40 2.73
C THR A 167 20.28 -12.33 2.48
N GLY A 168 20.15 -12.87 1.28
CA GLY A 168 19.10 -13.81 0.95
C GLY A 168 19.01 -14.10 -0.55
N HIS A 169 18.56 -15.27 -0.91
CA HIS A 169 18.40 -15.71 -2.30
C HIS A 169 19.65 -15.48 -3.17
N GLY A 170 20.85 -15.76 -2.61
CA GLY A 170 22.13 -15.61 -3.32
C GLY A 170 22.54 -14.16 -3.59
N ARG A 171 21.99 -13.19 -2.85
CA ARG A 171 22.34 -11.77 -2.97
C ARG A 171 22.69 -11.14 -1.63
N ILE A 172 23.57 -10.15 -1.70
CA ILE A 172 23.86 -9.22 -0.60
C ILE A 172 23.34 -7.86 -0.99
N GLU A 173 22.62 -7.20 -0.11
CA GLU A 173 22.09 -5.86 -0.33
C GLU A 173 22.44 -4.96 0.86
N VAL A 174 23.23 -3.92 0.57
CA VAL A 174 23.58 -2.86 1.52
C VAL A 174 22.78 -1.62 1.19
N ARG A 175 22.13 -1.03 2.20
CA ARG A 175 21.39 0.21 2.09
C ARG A 175 22.00 1.26 3.00
N ARG A 176 22.39 2.39 2.42
CA ARG A 176 22.90 3.56 3.13
C ARG A 176 21.91 4.69 3.01
N CYS A 177 21.34 5.10 4.12
CA CYS A 177 20.45 6.25 4.19
C CYS A 177 21.22 7.45 4.77
N ARG A 178 21.24 8.56 4.02
CA ARG A 178 21.79 9.84 4.47
C ARG A 178 20.67 10.85 4.47
N VAL A 179 20.44 11.49 5.61
CA VAL A 179 19.35 12.46 5.80
C VAL A 179 19.94 13.83 6.15
N TYR A 180 19.32 14.85 5.61
CA TYR A 180 19.73 16.26 5.71
C TYR A 180 18.54 17.11 6.16
N ASP A 181 18.77 18.06 7.05
CA ASP A 181 17.79 19.05 7.50
C ASP A 181 17.86 20.39 6.75
N ALA A 182 18.81 20.53 5.81
CA ALA A 182 19.04 21.72 5.01
C ALA A 182 17.98 21.93 3.91
N VAL A 183 16.70 21.99 4.30
CA VAL A 183 15.55 22.08 3.37
C VAL A 183 15.49 23.41 2.61
N ASP A 184 16.17 24.44 3.10
CA ASP A 184 16.37 25.73 2.43
C ASP A 184 17.18 25.62 1.12
N ARG A 185 17.93 24.53 0.92
CA ARG A 185 18.66 24.24 -0.31
C ARG A 185 17.86 23.54 -1.39
N LEU A 186 16.63 23.09 -1.05
CA LEU A 186 15.77 22.43 -1.99
C LEU A 186 15.09 23.42 -2.94
N HIS A 187 15.06 23.07 -4.22
CA HIS A 187 14.28 23.84 -5.18
C HIS A 187 12.80 23.85 -4.77
N ASN A 188 12.27 25.06 -4.56
CA ASN A 188 10.88 25.26 -4.14
C ASN A 188 10.49 24.48 -2.87
N GLY A 189 11.44 24.28 -1.93
CA GLY A 189 11.20 23.54 -0.67
C GLY A 189 10.02 24.09 0.13
N ALA A 190 9.83 25.42 0.18
CA ALA A 190 8.73 26.06 0.90
C ALA A 190 7.32 25.69 0.41
N ALA A 191 7.18 25.14 -0.81
CA ALA A 191 5.89 24.68 -1.32
C ALA A 191 5.43 23.33 -0.69
N TRP A 192 6.35 22.60 -0.07
CA TRP A 192 6.08 21.32 0.57
C TRP A 192 5.65 21.54 2.02
N LYS A 193 4.40 21.29 2.30
CA LYS A 193 3.83 21.54 3.65
C LYS A 193 4.63 20.80 4.73
N ASP A 194 5.16 21.55 5.69
CA ASP A 194 5.92 21.06 6.85
C ASP A 194 7.12 20.16 6.47
N ILE A 195 7.78 20.42 5.33
CA ILE A 195 9.01 19.71 4.99
C ILE A 195 10.07 19.96 6.08
N ALA A 196 10.66 18.90 6.59
CA ALA A 196 11.65 18.97 7.68
C ALA A 196 12.99 18.35 7.29
N SER A 197 13.00 17.43 6.31
CA SER A 197 14.22 16.77 5.87
C SER A 197 14.10 16.26 4.44
N PHE A 198 15.26 15.95 3.86
CA PHE A 198 15.35 15.14 2.64
C PHE A 198 16.39 14.04 2.82
N ALA A 199 16.24 12.97 2.07
CA ALA A 199 17.11 11.80 2.18
C ALA A 199 17.59 11.31 0.82
N VAL A 200 18.81 10.75 0.82
CA VAL A 200 19.35 9.96 -0.28
C VAL A 200 19.62 8.55 0.23
N ILE A 201 18.92 7.58 -0.33
CA ILE A 201 19.14 6.16 -0.03
C ILE A 201 19.92 5.54 -1.18
N GLU A 202 21.13 5.07 -0.87
CA GLU A 202 21.98 4.32 -1.78
C GLU A 202 21.77 2.84 -1.52
N ARG A 203 21.33 2.11 -2.54
CA ARG A 203 21.15 0.67 -2.51
C ARG A 203 22.22 -0.01 -3.36
N ILE A 204 23.08 -0.77 -2.72
CA ILE A 204 24.16 -1.54 -3.34
C ILE A 204 23.73 -3.01 -3.30
N ARG A 205 23.57 -3.62 -4.46
CA ARG A 205 23.12 -5.00 -4.61
C ARG A 205 24.19 -5.83 -5.32
N THR A 206 24.66 -6.88 -4.68
CA THR A 206 25.63 -7.84 -5.21
C THR A 206 24.96 -9.20 -5.41
N VAL A 207 25.05 -9.75 -6.62
CA VAL A 207 24.57 -11.08 -7.02
C VAL A 207 25.71 -11.78 -7.76
N GLY A 208 26.30 -12.81 -7.17
CA GLY A 208 27.56 -13.38 -7.66
C GLY A 208 28.64 -12.29 -7.75
N ASP A 209 29.25 -12.13 -8.91
CA ASP A 209 30.30 -11.14 -9.18
C ASP A 209 29.75 -9.78 -9.66
N HIS A 210 28.42 -9.66 -9.79
CA HIS A 210 27.78 -8.44 -10.27
C HIS A 210 27.33 -7.55 -9.11
N THR A 211 27.83 -6.30 -9.10
CA THR A 211 27.37 -5.27 -8.16
C THR A 211 26.70 -4.13 -8.91
N SER A 212 25.51 -3.76 -8.48
CA SER A 212 24.76 -2.59 -8.96
C SER A 212 24.51 -1.60 -7.83
N THR A 213 24.56 -0.31 -8.15
CA THR A 213 24.28 0.76 -7.19
C THR A 213 23.18 1.64 -7.73
N GLU A 214 22.16 1.91 -6.91
CA GLU A 214 21.06 2.81 -7.22
C GLU A 214 20.94 3.85 -6.12
N ARG A 215 20.66 5.10 -6.48
CA ARG A 215 20.39 6.20 -5.54
C ARG A 215 18.97 6.68 -5.74
N ILE A 216 18.23 6.78 -4.64
CA ILE A 216 16.84 7.20 -4.62
C ILE A 216 16.70 8.37 -3.64
N CYS A 217 16.05 9.43 -4.11
CA CYS A 217 15.84 10.65 -3.35
C CYS A 217 14.45 10.66 -2.71
N TYR A 218 14.36 11.25 -1.51
CA TYR A 218 13.11 11.39 -0.77
C TYR A 218 13.03 12.77 -0.13
N VAL A 219 11.80 13.29 -0.01
CA VAL A 219 11.46 14.42 0.84
C VAL A 219 10.54 13.98 1.96
N SER A 220 10.68 14.57 3.14
CA SER A 220 9.95 14.13 4.31
C SER A 220 9.55 15.29 5.23
N SER A 221 8.42 15.11 5.90
CA SER A 221 8.01 15.94 7.05
C SER A 221 8.50 15.39 8.40
N LEU A 222 9.22 14.27 8.39
CA LEU A 222 9.92 13.77 9.58
C LEU A 222 11.19 14.58 9.82
N PRO A 223 11.60 14.78 11.07
CA PRO A 223 12.94 15.26 11.39
C PRO A 223 14.04 14.41 10.73
N ALA A 224 15.27 14.89 10.70
CA ALA A 224 16.39 14.19 10.10
C ALA A 224 16.84 12.98 10.93
N ASP A 225 16.07 11.91 10.84
CA ASP A 225 16.29 10.59 11.45
C ASP A 225 16.42 9.54 10.34
N ALA A 226 17.66 9.10 10.09
CA ALA A 226 17.98 8.22 8.98
C ALA A 226 17.44 6.80 9.19
N GLU A 227 17.40 6.29 10.42
CA GLU A 227 16.86 4.97 10.70
C GLU A 227 15.34 4.93 10.46
N ARG A 228 14.62 5.91 11.01
CA ARG A 228 13.16 6.01 10.86
C ARG A 228 12.73 6.19 9.40
N ILE A 229 13.44 7.02 8.64
CA ILE A 229 13.17 7.20 7.20
C ILE A 229 13.51 5.94 6.41
N ALA A 230 14.65 5.28 6.69
CA ALA A 230 15.03 4.02 6.04
C ALA A 230 14.01 2.91 6.30
N GLN A 231 13.49 2.81 7.53
CA GLN A 231 12.43 1.86 7.90
C GLN A 231 11.12 2.17 7.16
N ALA A 232 10.71 3.43 7.08
CA ALA A 232 9.51 3.84 6.35
C ALA A 232 9.61 3.48 4.86
N VAL A 233 10.74 3.79 4.22
CA VAL A 233 11.00 3.44 2.82
C VAL A 233 11.02 1.92 2.61
N ARG A 234 11.63 1.15 3.53
CA ARG A 234 11.62 -0.31 3.45
C ARG A 234 10.20 -0.88 3.57
N SER A 235 9.41 -0.35 4.49
CA SER A 235 8.03 -0.75 4.71
C SER A 235 7.13 -0.42 3.51
N HIS A 236 7.44 0.62 2.71
CA HIS A 236 6.72 0.88 1.47
C HIS A 236 6.76 -0.32 0.51
N TRP A 237 7.91 -0.99 0.37
CA TRP A 237 8.05 -2.16 -0.50
C TRP A 237 7.26 -3.40 -0.04
N GLU A 238 6.74 -3.38 1.19
CA GLU A 238 5.83 -4.42 1.66
C GLU A 238 4.53 -4.46 0.86
N VAL A 239 4.07 -3.32 0.30
CA VAL A 239 2.87 -3.28 -0.55
C VAL A 239 3.03 -4.16 -1.79
N GLU A 240 4.19 -4.13 -2.43
CA GLU A 240 4.49 -4.97 -3.58
C GLU A 240 4.51 -6.46 -3.22
N ASN A 241 5.24 -6.82 -2.15
CA ASN A 241 5.46 -8.20 -1.76
C ASN A 241 4.27 -8.83 -1.03
N ARG A 242 3.63 -8.07 -0.17
CA ARG A 242 2.56 -8.57 0.70
C ARG A 242 1.17 -8.29 0.17
N LEU A 243 0.96 -7.24 -0.63
CA LEU A 243 -0.34 -6.96 -1.22
C LEU A 243 -0.38 -7.41 -2.69
N HIS A 244 0.35 -6.76 -3.60
CA HIS A 244 0.21 -6.97 -5.04
C HIS A 244 0.56 -8.40 -5.45
N TRP A 245 1.71 -8.91 -5.00
CA TRP A 245 2.10 -10.30 -5.27
C TRP A 245 1.07 -11.31 -4.73
N CYS A 246 0.52 -11.07 -3.52
CA CYS A 246 -0.50 -11.95 -2.97
C CYS A 246 -1.79 -11.94 -3.80
N LEU A 247 -2.23 -10.78 -4.27
CA LEU A 247 -3.41 -10.67 -5.12
C LEU A 247 -3.19 -11.41 -6.44
N ASP A 248 -2.02 -11.30 -7.05
CA ASP A 248 -1.72 -11.96 -8.33
C ASP A 248 -1.57 -13.46 -8.19
N VAL A 249 -0.75 -13.91 -7.24
CA VAL A 249 -0.37 -15.31 -7.12
C VAL A 249 -1.39 -16.12 -6.32
N GLN A 250 -1.98 -15.55 -5.27
CA GLN A 250 -2.90 -16.29 -4.40
C GLN A 250 -4.37 -16.10 -4.80
N PHE A 251 -4.75 -14.93 -5.32
CA PHE A 251 -6.14 -14.63 -5.68
C PHE A 251 -6.36 -14.56 -7.19
N GLY A 252 -5.30 -14.70 -8.00
CA GLY A 252 -5.39 -14.71 -9.45
C GLY A 252 -5.92 -13.40 -10.04
N ASP A 253 -5.58 -12.25 -9.45
CA ASP A 253 -6.13 -10.96 -9.83
C ASP A 253 -5.85 -10.63 -11.30
N ASP A 254 -4.62 -10.84 -11.75
CA ASP A 254 -4.21 -10.64 -13.15
C ASP A 254 -4.88 -11.60 -14.16
N TYR A 255 -5.50 -12.68 -13.68
CA TYR A 255 -6.26 -13.65 -14.51
C TYR A 255 -7.75 -13.38 -14.53
N ALA A 256 -8.26 -12.49 -13.67
CA ALA A 256 -9.68 -12.18 -13.58
C ALA A 256 -10.20 -11.55 -14.87
N ARG A 257 -11.31 -12.11 -15.37
CA ARG A 257 -12.00 -11.66 -16.59
C ARG A 257 -13.36 -11.00 -16.30
N ALA A 258 -13.59 -10.62 -15.06
CA ALA A 258 -14.80 -9.90 -14.67
C ALA A 258 -14.83 -8.52 -15.35
N ARG A 259 -15.87 -8.26 -16.15
CA ARG A 259 -15.94 -7.06 -17.01
C ARG A 259 -17.32 -6.42 -17.06
N SER A 260 -18.33 -7.08 -16.48
CA SER A 260 -19.72 -6.61 -16.50
C SER A 260 -19.94 -5.55 -15.42
N GLY A 261 -20.47 -4.38 -15.76
CA GLY A 261 -20.81 -3.35 -14.78
C GLY A 261 -19.69 -3.06 -13.78
N HIS A 262 -19.99 -3.16 -12.49
CA HIS A 262 -19.05 -2.89 -11.41
C HIS A 262 -18.31 -4.14 -10.89
N VAL A 263 -18.44 -5.30 -11.54
CA VAL A 263 -17.90 -6.59 -11.04
C VAL A 263 -16.41 -6.52 -10.78
N ALA A 264 -15.61 -5.96 -11.71
CA ALA A 264 -14.17 -5.88 -11.54
C ALA A 264 -13.77 -5.12 -10.27
N HIS A 265 -14.39 -3.96 -10.06
CA HIS A 265 -14.15 -3.11 -8.91
C HIS A 265 -14.57 -3.81 -7.59
N ASN A 266 -15.79 -4.30 -7.55
CA ASN A 266 -16.33 -4.93 -6.35
C ASN A 266 -15.62 -6.25 -6.01
N LEU A 267 -15.17 -7.00 -7.02
CA LEU A 267 -14.38 -8.21 -6.80
C LEU A 267 -12.98 -7.89 -6.26
N ALA A 268 -12.36 -6.77 -6.64
CA ALA A 268 -11.12 -6.30 -6.02
C ALA A 268 -11.32 -6.00 -4.53
N LEU A 269 -12.43 -5.36 -4.15
CA LEU A 269 -12.81 -5.15 -2.74
C LEU A 269 -12.94 -6.48 -1.98
N VAL A 270 -13.68 -7.43 -2.52
CA VAL A 270 -13.87 -8.76 -1.90
C VAL A 270 -12.52 -9.47 -1.70
N ARG A 271 -11.60 -9.39 -2.66
CA ARG A 271 -10.25 -9.95 -2.51
C ARG A 271 -9.48 -9.30 -1.37
N HIS A 272 -9.56 -7.98 -1.21
CA HIS A 272 -8.94 -7.29 -0.09
C HIS A 272 -9.57 -7.68 1.26
N MET A 273 -10.89 -7.84 1.32
CA MET A 273 -11.58 -8.36 2.51
C MET A 273 -11.06 -9.75 2.89
N ALA A 274 -11.04 -10.67 1.93
CA ALA A 274 -10.55 -12.03 2.13
C ALA A 274 -9.08 -12.06 2.56
N LEU A 275 -8.22 -11.23 1.95
CA LEU A 275 -6.82 -11.12 2.29
C LEU A 275 -6.62 -10.56 3.71
N ASN A 276 -7.38 -9.53 4.10
CA ASN A 276 -7.34 -8.96 5.44
C ASN A 276 -7.74 -10.00 6.50
N LEU A 277 -8.85 -10.73 6.30
CA LEU A 277 -9.30 -11.77 7.21
C LEU A 277 -8.24 -12.87 7.40
N ILE A 278 -7.71 -13.40 6.30
CA ILE A 278 -6.67 -14.45 6.33
C ILE A 278 -5.42 -13.99 7.08
N ARG A 279 -5.05 -12.72 6.99
CA ARG A 279 -3.87 -12.18 7.66
C ARG A 279 -4.09 -11.90 9.14
N LEU A 280 -5.26 -11.44 9.50
CA LEU A 280 -5.63 -11.20 10.89
C LEU A 280 -5.84 -12.51 11.67
N ASP A 281 -6.16 -13.60 10.96
CA ASP A 281 -6.28 -14.90 11.60
C ASP A 281 -4.95 -15.38 12.18
N THR A 282 -4.94 -15.67 13.47
CA THR A 282 -3.81 -16.21 14.22
C THR A 282 -4.02 -17.64 14.69
N SER A 283 -5.18 -18.25 14.40
CA SER A 283 -5.57 -19.58 14.87
C SER A 283 -4.63 -20.67 14.32
N ILE A 284 -4.17 -20.52 13.09
CA ILE A 284 -3.27 -21.47 12.44
C ILE A 284 -2.06 -20.74 11.85
N LYS A 285 -0.86 -21.15 12.24
CA LYS A 285 0.39 -20.61 11.70
C LYS A 285 0.76 -21.31 10.39
N THR A 286 0.25 -20.83 9.27
CA THR A 286 0.52 -21.39 7.94
C THR A 286 0.52 -20.30 6.86
N SER A 287 0.77 -20.69 5.59
CA SER A 287 0.81 -19.74 4.47
C SER A 287 -0.58 -19.21 4.12
N ILE A 288 -0.63 -18.00 3.50
CA ILE A 288 -1.88 -17.42 2.94
C ILE A 288 -2.56 -18.42 1.97
N LYS A 289 -1.76 -19.13 1.15
CA LYS A 289 -2.26 -20.16 0.23
C LYS A 289 -3.01 -21.27 0.98
N THR A 290 -2.42 -21.78 2.05
CA THR A 290 -3.01 -22.87 2.85
C THR A 290 -4.26 -22.38 3.58
N LYS A 291 -4.23 -21.20 4.21
CA LYS A 291 -5.43 -20.63 4.86
C LYS A 291 -6.58 -20.41 3.87
N ARG A 292 -6.28 -19.93 2.66
CA ARG A 292 -7.28 -19.79 1.61
C ARG A 292 -7.88 -21.13 1.19
N LEU A 293 -7.07 -22.18 1.09
CA LEU A 293 -7.55 -23.52 0.80
C LEU A 293 -8.43 -24.06 1.95
N LEU A 294 -8.00 -23.89 3.19
CA LEU A 294 -8.80 -24.26 4.37
C LEU A 294 -10.15 -23.52 4.39
N ALA A 295 -10.15 -22.21 4.13
CA ALA A 295 -11.40 -21.44 4.04
C ALA A 295 -12.33 -21.90 2.91
N ALA A 296 -11.78 -22.49 1.84
CA ALA A 296 -12.57 -23.05 0.73
C ALA A 296 -13.11 -24.45 1.04
N THR A 297 -12.47 -25.23 1.90
CA THR A 297 -12.76 -26.65 2.13
C THR A 297 -13.29 -26.98 3.52
N SER A 298 -13.14 -26.09 4.51
CA SER A 298 -13.66 -26.25 5.88
C SER A 298 -14.67 -25.16 6.19
N ASP A 299 -15.90 -25.55 6.47
CA ASP A 299 -16.98 -24.66 6.87
C ASP A 299 -16.71 -24.04 8.24
N GLU A 300 -16.17 -24.84 9.16
CA GLU A 300 -15.76 -24.40 10.49
C GLU A 300 -14.68 -23.29 10.43
N PHE A 301 -13.58 -23.54 9.70
CA PHE A 301 -12.53 -22.55 9.55
C PHE A 301 -13.03 -21.28 8.86
N ARG A 302 -13.88 -21.43 7.85
CA ARG A 302 -14.49 -20.29 7.15
C ARG A 302 -15.41 -19.48 8.06
N ALA A 303 -16.25 -20.16 8.86
CA ALA A 303 -17.13 -19.52 9.85
C ALA A 303 -16.32 -18.72 10.87
N ALA A 304 -15.27 -19.33 11.43
CA ALA A 304 -14.37 -18.65 12.38
C ALA A 304 -13.70 -17.43 11.75
N LEU A 305 -13.20 -17.51 10.51
CA LEU A 305 -12.63 -16.36 9.79
C LEU A 305 -13.62 -15.21 9.61
N LEU A 306 -14.90 -15.52 9.45
CA LEU A 306 -15.98 -14.55 9.28
C LEU A 306 -16.54 -14.04 10.61
N GLY A 307 -16.06 -14.56 11.75
CA GLY A 307 -16.53 -14.20 13.09
C GLY A 307 -17.88 -14.81 13.44
N PHE A 308 -18.28 -15.91 12.76
CA PHE A 308 -19.43 -16.71 13.16
C PHE A 308 -19.00 -17.76 14.17
N GLU A 309 -19.76 -17.93 15.22
CA GLU A 309 -19.63 -19.07 16.12
C GLU A 309 -19.96 -20.35 15.34
N ALA A 310 -19.20 -21.42 15.59
CA ALA A 310 -19.59 -22.75 15.10
C ALA A 310 -20.95 -23.09 15.74
N PRO A 311 -21.89 -23.73 15.01
CA PRO A 311 -23.08 -24.25 15.64
C PRO A 311 -22.64 -25.22 16.74
N ASP A 312 -23.22 -25.07 17.94
CA ASP A 312 -23.05 -26.06 19.01
C ASP A 312 -23.50 -27.42 18.46
N GLU A 313 -22.64 -28.44 18.61
CA GLU A 313 -22.92 -29.81 18.13
C GLU A 313 -24.14 -30.48 18.86
N ASP A 314 -24.76 -29.75 19.82
CA ASP A 314 -25.81 -30.28 20.71
C ASP A 314 -27.25 -30.04 20.18
N ASP A 315 -27.46 -29.48 19.00
CA ASP A 315 -28.82 -29.20 18.47
C ASP A 315 -29.39 -30.29 17.55
N ASP A 316 -28.82 -31.51 17.52
CA ASP A 316 -29.36 -32.69 16.84
C ASP A 316 -29.84 -33.76 17.86
N GLU A 317 -30.83 -33.43 18.74
CA GLU A 317 -31.70 -34.40 19.41
C GLU A 317 -33.17 -34.16 19.05
#